data_2b8f45f22d751d62654e859747f552ee
#
_entry.id   2b8f45f22d751d62654e859747f552ee
#
_cell.length_a   1.000
_cell.length_b   1.000
_cell.length_c   1.000
_cell.angle_alpha   90.00
_cell.angle_beta   90.00
_cell.angle_gamma   90.00
#
_symmetry.space_group_name_H-M   'P 1'
#
loop_
_entity.id
_entity.type
_entity.pdbx_description
1 polymer ?
#
loop_
_entity_poly.entity_id
_entity_poly.type
_entity_poly.pdbx_seq_one_letter_code
_entity_poly.pdbx_strand_id
1 'polypeptide(L)'
;MPSALLLLLAVAIGALIGVGATVALVRPQRRQGTVPQYPEPAIPEPAAEVLSILSSAYVVLDSSGDVLRASPLAYSYGLVRAGGTVYPRLANRTLIELASDVGRNGGFRDERMTLPRSNRGDGEVVMDVRMGALGSRGVLLLADDLTSAERVEATRRDFVANVSHELKTPVGALTLLAETMEDAADDPDAVRRFAERMQTESRRLSNLVQEIIELSRVQGTSALPDASPVEIDDVVRESLAANRNLALGSGIEVSVGGDTGLRVFGSAARLTTALSNLISNAIVYSEPDTRIGVSVHRTRGMVEIVVKDQGMGISPEDLGRIFERFFRVDKARSRSRGGTGLGLAIVKHIASDHGGDVTAWSKLGEGSTFTLRLPEMGRTGTIESSATGRPVALELED
;
A
#
# COMPACT_ATOMS: atom_id res chain seq x y z
N MET A 1 -24.34 -25.62 70.55
CA MET A 1 -24.32 -25.03 69.24
C MET A 1 -23.34 -23.83 69.02
N PRO A 2 -22.38 -23.53 69.90
CA PRO A 2 -21.39 -22.44 69.63
C PRO A 2 -20.14 -22.88 68.82
N SER A 3 -19.87 -24.19 68.78
CA SER A 3 -18.62 -24.69 68.11
C SER A 3 -18.63 -24.65 66.57
N ALA A 4 -19.78 -24.82 65.96
CA ALA A 4 -19.91 -24.80 64.50
C ALA A 4 -19.73 -23.39 63.90
N LEU A 5 -20.19 -22.36 64.63
CA LEU A 5 -20.03 -20.96 64.22
C LEU A 5 -18.58 -20.49 64.27
N LEU A 6 -17.85 -20.95 65.30
CA LEU A 6 -16.42 -20.67 65.46
C LEU A 6 -15.59 -21.34 64.35
N LEU A 7 -15.98 -22.54 63.92
CA LEU A 7 -15.27 -23.26 62.85
C LEU A 7 -15.50 -22.57 61.48
N LEU A 8 -16.71 -22.11 61.21
CA LEU A 8 -17.03 -21.34 60.00
C LEU A 8 -16.29 -20.01 59.96
N LEU A 9 -16.19 -19.33 61.10
CA LEU A 9 -15.44 -18.06 61.21
C LEU A 9 -13.95 -18.29 60.94
N ALA A 10 -13.36 -19.33 61.48
CA ALA A 10 -11.94 -19.68 61.29
C ALA A 10 -11.63 -20.02 59.81
N VAL A 11 -12.54 -20.74 59.09
CA VAL A 11 -12.43 -21.06 57.66
C VAL A 11 -12.55 -19.80 56.81
N ALA A 12 -13.47 -18.90 57.14
CA ALA A 12 -13.64 -17.63 56.43
C ALA A 12 -12.40 -16.69 56.56
N ILE A 13 -11.83 -16.62 57.76
CA ILE A 13 -10.62 -15.85 58.03
C ILE A 13 -9.40 -16.46 57.31
N GLY A 14 -9.27 -17.78 57.29
CA GLY A 14 -8.23 -18.52 56.58
C GLY A 14 -8.34 -18.32 55.06
N ALA A 15 -9.54 -18.32 54.48
CA ALA A 15 -9.80 -18.06 53.08
C ALA A 15 -9.45 -16.59 52.70
N LEU A 16 -9.78 -15.62 53.56
CA LEU A 16 -9.45 -14.19 53.35
C LEU A 16 -7.95 -13.92 53.40
N ILE A 17 -7.24 -14.58 54.32
CA ILE A 17 -5.76 -14.46 54.41
C ILE A 17 -5.12 -15.15 53.19
N GLY A 18 -5.63 -16.30 52.76
CA GLY A 18 -5.15 -17.04 51.61
C GLY A 18 -5.35 -16.25 50.30
N VAL A 19 -6.50 -15.62 50.10
CA VAL A 19 -6.79 -14.73 48.95
C VAL A 19 -5.90 -13.48 49.02
N GLY A 20 -5.72 -12.87 50.19
CA GLY A 20 -4.84 -11.72 50.39
C GLY A 20 -3.38 -12.02 50.04
N ALA A 21 -2.86 -13.19 50.50
CA ALA A 21 -1.50 -13.64 50.20
C ALA A 21 -1.31 -13.97 48.71
N THR A 22 -2.28 -14.64 48.07
CA THR A 22 -2.22 -14.92 46.62
C THR A 22 -2.29 -13.65 45.78
N VAL A 23 -3.15 -12.68 46.12
CA VAL A 23 -3.19 -11.38 45.45
C VAL A 23 -1.93 -10.57 45.63
N ALA A 24 -1.27 -10.68 46.80
CA ALA A 24 0.04 -10.04 47.05
C ALA A 24 1.18 -10.70 46.28
N LEU A 25 1.14 -12.05 46.10
CA LEU A 25 2.13 -12.81 45.34
C LEU A 25 1.92 -12.77 43.82
N VAL A 26 0.66 -12.63 43.37
CA VAL A 26 0.27 -12.59 41.93
C VAL A 26 0.18 -11.15 41.39
N ARG A 27 0.17 -10.11 42.27
CA ARG A 27 0.46 -8.78 41.75
C ARG A 27 1.85 -8.81 41.18
N PRO A 28 2.01 -8.72 39.82
CA PRO A 28 3.31 -8.42 39.27
C PRO A 28 3.69 -7.12 39.96
N GLN A 29 4.76 -7.13 40.74
CA GLN A 29 5.45 -5.89 41.05
C GLN A 29 5.65 -5.24 39.69
N ARG A 30 4.75 -4.28 39.33
CA ARG A 30 5.15 -3.20 38.47
C ARG A 30 6.37 -2.62 39.21
N ARG A 31 7.53 -3.18 38.92
CA ARG A 31 8.73 -2.42 39.01
C ARG A 31 8.42 -1.19 38.17
N GLN A 32 8.03 -0.14 38.81
CA GLN A 32 8.39 1.18 38.35
C GLN A 32 9.89 1.05 38.17
N GLY A 33 10.28 0.63 36.95
CA GLY A 33 11.64 0.79 36.53
C GLY A 33 11.84 2.29 36.65
N THR A 34 12.47 2.69 37.73
CA THR A 34 13.23 3.91 37.79
C THR A 34 14.03 3.84 36.51
N VAL A 35 13.62 4.60 35.50
CA VAL A 35 14.48 4.87 34.35
C VAL A 35 15.78 5.31 35.00
N PRO A 36 16.89 4.56 34.79
CA PRO A 36 18.15 4.98 35.37
C PRO A 36 18.35 6.41 34.90
N GLN A 37 18.30 7.39 35.82
CA GLN A 37 18.75 8.75 35.51
C GLN A 37 20.27 8.61 35.36
N TYR A 38 20.68 8.30 34.13
CA TYR A 38 22.06 8.45 33.74
C TYR A 38 22.37 9.94 33.89
N PRO A 39 23.47 10.33 34.55
CA PRO A 39 23.91 11.71 34.54
C PRO A 39 24.02 12.11 33.09
N GLU A 40 23.16 13.03 32.63
CA GLU A 40 23.21 13.53 31.25
C GLU A 40 24.60 14.11 31.05
N PRO A 41 25.44 13.50 30.22
CA PRO A 41 26.73 14.09 29.85
C PRO A 41 26.35 15.35 29.09
N ALA A 42 26.79 16.50 29.62
CA ALA A 42 26.36 17.80 29.23
C ALA A 42 26.74 18.11 27.78
N ILE A 43 25.84 17.77 26.85
CA ILE A 43 25.87 18.38 25.51
C ILE A 43 25.47 19.84 25.75
N PRO A 44 26.26 20.82 25.24
CA PRO A 44 25.94 22.22 25.40
C PRO A 44 24.50 22.51 24.96
N GLU A 45 23.77 23.24 25.77
CA GLU A 45 22.34 23.49 25.60
C GLU A 45 21.97 23.96 24.16
N PRO A 46 22.77 24.85 23.51
CA PRO A 46 22.51 25.23 22.11
C PRO A 46 22.62 24.06 21.12
N ALA A 47 23.54 23.12 21.35
CA ALA A 47 23.66 21.93 20.48
C ALA A 47 22.49 20.95 20.70
N ALA A 48 22.02 20.84 21.93
CA ALA A 48 20.83 20.04 22.25
C ALA A 48 19.56 20.60 21.60
N GLU A 49 19.40 21.92 21.55
CA GLU A 49 18.30 22.57 20.84
C GLU A 49 18.34 22.31 19.33
N VAL A 50 19.52 22.46 18.69
CA VAL A 50 19.69 22.13 17.26
C VAL A 50 19.32 20.68 16.99
N LEU A 51 19.79 19.73 17.79
CA LEU A 51 19.47 18.32 17.65
C LEU A 51 17.97 18.05 17.82
N SER A 52 17.25 18.81 18.63
CA SER A 52 15.81 18.64 18.84
C SER A 52 14.95 19.05 17.66
N ILE A 53 15.46 19.92 16.77
CA ILE A 53 14.77 20.43 15.57
C ILE A 53 14.98 19.48 14.38
N LEU A 54 16.01 18.60 14.44
CA LEU A 54 16.29 17.66 13.34
C LEU A 54 15.17 16.65 13.20
N SER A 55 14.69 16.49 11.97
CA SER A 55 13.73 15.43 11.60
C SER A 55 14.40 14.06 11.46
N SER A 56 15.73 14.02 11.32
CA SER A 56 16.52 12.80 11.24
C SER A 56 16.66 12.11 12.60
N ALA A 57 16.77 10.79 12.60
CA ALA A 57 17.23 10.07 13.78
C ALA A 57 18.69 10.46 14.06
N TYR A 58 19.01 10.77 15.32
CA TYR A 58 20.39 11.07 15.71
C TYR A 58 20.83 10.27 16.90
N VAL A 59 22.14 9.98 16.95
CA VAL A 59 22.83 9.38 18.10
C VAL A 59 24.14 10.11 18.30
N VAL A 60 24.39 10.54 19.53
CA VAL A 60 25.67 11.13 19.95
C VAL A 60 26.40 10.10 20.79
N LEU A 61 27.63 9.76 20.37
CA LEU A 61 28.51 8.81 21.04
C LEU A 61 29.66 9.56 21.68
N ASP A 62 30.14 9.04 22.80
CA ASP A 62 31.40 9.48 23.39
C ASP A 62 32.61 8.83 22.71
N SER A 63 33.82 9.13 23.19
CA SER A 63 35.06 8.56 22.68
C SER A 63 35.21 7.06 22.92
N SER A 64 34.43 6.49 23.83
CA SER A 64 34.38 5.03 24.12
C SER A 64 33.32 4.30 23.31
N GLY A 65 32.46 5.02 22.54
CA GLY A 65 31.38 4.46 21.74
C GLY A 65 30.09 4.23 22.54
N ASP A 66 30.01 4.76 23.76
CA ASP A 66 28.79 4.74 24.55
C ASP A 66 27.86 5.87 24.12
N VAL A 67 26.55 5.61 24.13
CA VAL A 67 25.53 6.59 23.67
C VAL A 67 25.32 7.63 24.76
N LEU A 68 25.71 8.87 24.46
CA LEU A 68 25.48 10.03 25.31
C LEU A 68 24.02 10.54 25.18
N ARG A 69 23.52 10.58 23.95
CA ARG A 69 22.16 11.02 23.64
C ARG A 69 21.68 10.38 22.35
N ALA A 70 20.40 10.07 22.27
CA ALA A 70 19.76 9.57 21.07
C ALA A 70 18.32 10.12 20.96
N SER A 71 17.87 10.35 19.73
CA SER A 71 16.49 10.75 19.48
C SER A 71 15.52 9.59 19.68
N PRO A 72 14.24 9.85 19.97
CA PRO A 72 13.21 8.79 20.00
C PRO A 72 13.15 7.98 18.71
N LEU A 73 13.40 8.62 17.55
CA LEU A 73 13.49 7.96 16.26
C LEU A 73 14.63 6.95 16.18
N ALA A 74 15.79 7.24 16.78
CA ALA A 74 16.93 6.31 16.81
C ALA A 74 16.58 5.01 17.55
N TYR A 75 15.79 5.09 18.61
CA TYR A 75 15.29 3.91 19.32
C TYR A 75 14.23 3.17 18.50
N SER A 76 13.31 3.89 17.86
CA SER A 76 12.25 3.28 17.04
C SER A 76 12.80 2.55 15.81
N TYR A 77 13.89 3.06 15.24
CA TYR A 77 14.61 2.41 14.13
C TYR A 77 15.55 1.29 14.60
N GLY A 78 15.68 1.06 15.90
CA GLY A 78 16.54 0.03 16.44
C GLY A 78 18.04 0.31 16.30
N LEU A 79 18.44 1.57 16.10
CA LEU A 79 19.85 1.97 16.00
C LEU A 79 20.56 1.85 17.34
N VAL A 80 19.82 2.02 18.43
CA VAL A 80 20.31 1.97 19.82
C VAL A 80 19.63 0.83 20.55
N ARG A 81 20.43 0.04 21.27
CA ARG A 81 19.93 -1.01 22.16
C ARG A 81 20.14 -0.60 23.60
N ALA A 82 19.09 -0.68 24.42
CA ALA A 82 19.23 -0.64 25.87
C ALA A 82 19.99 -1.92 26.31
N GLY A 83 21.26 -1.77 26.64
CA GLY A 83 22.10 -2.88 27.12
C GLY A 83 21.97 -3.06 28.62
N GLY A 84 22.28 -4.25 29.13
CA GLY A 84 22.38 -4.55 30.57
C GLY A 84 23.60 -3.90 31.25
N THR A 85 24.30 -3.01 30.60
CA THR A 85 25.41 -2.18 31.07
C THR A 85 24.95 -0.76 31.37
N VAL A 86 25.77 0.03 32.03
CA VAL A 86 25.43 1.37 32.54
C VAL A 86 24.96 2.35 31.41
N TYR A 87 25.43 2.16 30.18
CA TYR A 87 25.07 3.02 29.05
C TYR A 87 24.49 2.25 27.85
N PRO A 88 23.53 2.83 27.10
CA PRO A 88 23.07 2.27 25.82
C PRO A 88 24.22 2.24 24.80
N ARG A 89 24.11 1.34 23.79
CA ARG A 89 25.09 1.22 22.70
C ARG A 89 24.41 1.09 21.36
N LEU A 90 25.14 1.36 20.27
CA LEU A 90 24.67 1.07 18.93
C LEU A 90 24.34 -0.42 18.80
N ALA A 91 23.21 -0.72 18.16
CA ALA A 91 22.69 -2.08 18.03
C ALA A 91 23.33 -2.87 16.90
N ASN A 92 23.80 -2.19 15.84
CA ASN A 92 24.31 -2.81 14.63
C ASN A 92 25.86 -2.77 14.61
N ARG A 93 26.47 -3.90 14.23
CA ARG A 93 27.92 -4.04 14.18
C ARG A 93 28.57 -3.10 13.15
N THR A 94 27.97 -2.94 11.97
CA THR A 94 28.47 -2.05 10.93
C THR A 94 28.51 -0.60 11.39
N LEU A 95 27.45 -0.16 12.12
CA LEU A 95 27.41 1.19 12.70
C LEU A 95 28.49 1.38 13.77
N ILE A 96 28.78 0.35 14.58
CA ILE A 96 29.85 0.39 15.59
C ILE A 96 31.24 0.52 14.94
N GLU A 97 31.49 -0.28 13.89
CA GLU A 97 32.74 -0.25 13.14
C GLU A 97 32.96 1.12 12.47
N LEU A 98 31.91 1.66 11.84
CA LEU A 98 31.93 2.97 11.21
C LEU A 98 32.15 4.12 12.21
N ALA A 99 31.43 4.08 13.35
CA ALA A 99 31.61 5.06 14.40
C ALA A 99 33.02 5.01 15.01
N SER A 100 33.59 3.81 15.18
CA SER A 100 34.96 3.60 15.67
C SER A 100 35.99 4.14 14.66
N ASP A 101 35.78 3.97 13.35
CA ASP A 101 36.65 4.53 12.32
C ASP A 101 36.63 6.05 12.35
N VAL A 102 35.45 6.66 12.33
CA VAL A 102 35.27 8.12 12.40
C VAL A 102 35.84 8.69 13.70
N GLY A 103 35.65 8.02 14.82
CA GLY A 103 36.18 8.46 16.12
C GLY A 103 37.70 8.45 16.20
N ARG A 104 38.37 7.49 15.52
CA ARG A 104 39.84 7.37 15.51
C ARG A 104 40.51 8.26 14.46
N ASN A 105 39.97 8.25 13.26
CA ASN A 105 40.59 8.89 12.09
C ASN A 105 40.04 10.30 11.83
N GLY A 106 38.98 10.68 12.54
CA GLY A 106 38.26 11.93 12.29
C GLY A 106 37.51 11.92 10.96
N GLY A 107 37.04 13.09 10.54
CA GLY A 107 36.39 13.27 9.26
C GLY A 107 34.90 12.98 9.29
N PHE A 108 34.38 12.72 8.09
CA PHE A 108 32.97 12.50 7.84
C PHE A 108 32.78 11.24 6.99
N ARG A 109 31.72 10.50 7.25
CA ARG A 109 31.29 9.34 6.44
C ARG A 109 29.82 9.49 6.11
N ASP A 110 29.48 9.13 4.88
CA ASP A 110 28.12 9.14 4.37
C ASP A 110 27.93 7.81 3.63
N GLU A 111 27.07 6.95 4.17
CA GLU A 111 26.85 5.61 3.64
C GLU A 111 25.37 5.24 3.68
N ARG A 112 24.92 4.68 2.56
CA ARG A 112 23.60 4.06 2.48
C ARG A 112 23.70 2.59 2.86
N MET A 113 22.87 2.17 3.79
CA MET A 113 22.87 0.78 4.27
C MET A 113 21.47 0.26 4.55
N THR A 114 21.33 -1.05 4.42
CA THR A 114 20.10 -1.76 4.81
C THR A 114 20.27 -2.33 6.20
N LEU A 115 19.39 -1.97 7.10
CA LEU A 115 19.40 -2.41 8.49
C LEU A 115 18.12 -3.17 8.82
N PRO A 116 18.16 -4.19 9.69
CA PRO A 116 16.95 -4.84 10.19
C PRO A 116 16.15 -3.85 11.04
N ARG A 117 14.85 -3.71 10.79
CA ARG A 117 13.97 -2.72 11.44
C ARG A 117 13.82 -2.90 12.94
N SER A 118 14.04 -4.08 13.47
CA SER A 118 13.95 -4.40 14.90
C SER A 118 14.58 -5.76 15.18
N ASN A 119 14.95 -6.00 16.43
CA ASN A 119 15.42 -7.31 16.91
C ASN A 119 14.36 -8.44 16.80
N ARG A 120 13.13 -8.14 16.34
CA ARG A 120 12.01 -9.09 16.17
C ARG A 120 11.75 -9.53 14.72
N GLY A 121 12.59 -9.15 13.77
CA GLY A 121 12.60 -9.77 12.44
C GLY A 121 11.60 -9.22 11.40
N ASP A 122 10.84 -8.19 11.69
CA ASP A 122 9.83 -7.67 10.77
C ASP A 122 10.38 -6.59 9.82
N GLY A 123 11.15 -7.00 8.80
CA GLY A 123 11.50 -6.19 7.65
C GLY A 123 12.86 -5.48 7.74
N GLU A 124 13.25 -4.93 6.60
CA GLU A 124 14.47 -4.15 6.41
C GLU A 124 14.14 -2.68 6.23
N VAL A 125 15.03 -1.80 6.69
CA VAL A 125 14.96 -0.35 6.51
C VAL A 125 16.19 0.10 5.75
N VAL A 126 16.00 0.83 4.67
CA VAL A 126 17.09 1.48 3.95
C VAL A 126 17.34 2.84 4.60
N MET A 127 18.53 3.02 5.13
CA MET A 127 18.91 4.24 5.83
C MET A 127 20.09 4.93 5.15
N ASP A 128 19.99 6.24 5.10
CA ASP A 128 21.12 7.13 4.78
C ASP A 128 21.77 7.52 6.09
N VAL A 129 22.99 7.02 6.32
CA VAL A 129 23.70 7.19 7.60
C VAL A 129 24.88 8.09 7.40
N ARG A 130 24.85 9.23 8.07
CA ARG A 130 25.94 10.21 8.09
C ARG A 130 26.57 10.24 9.46
N MET A 131 27.88 10.06 9.52
CA MET A 131 28.66 10.12 10.74
C MET A 131 29.76 11.16 10.64
N GLY A 132 29.92 11.93 11.71
CA GLY A 132 30.96 12.96 11.79
C GLY A 132 31.61 13.00 13.18
N ALA A 133 32.92 13.24 13.22
CA ALA A 133 33.64 13.41 14.47
C ALA A 133 33.31 14.77 15.11
N LEU A 134 32.99 14.75 16.41
CA LEU A 134 32.77 15.94 17.25
C LEU A 134 34.06 16.34 17.99
N GLY A 135 35.09 16.67 17.24
CA GLY A 135 36.43 16.94 17.79
C GLY A 135 36.99 15.70 18.53
N SER A 136 37.59 15.91 19.73
CA SER A 136 38.08 14.83 20.56
C SER A 136 36.99 14.20 21.47
N ARG A 137 35.74 14.65 21.37
CA ARG A 137 34.69 14.35 22.36
C ARG A 137 33.75 13.24 21.94
N GLY A 138 33.73 12.82 20.67
CA GLY A 138 32.86 11.75 20.23
C GLY A 138 32.45 11.78 18.78
N VAL A 139 31.35 11.09 18.44
CA VAL A 139 30.83 10.96 17.09
C VAL A 139 29.32 11.31 17.08
N LEU A 140 28.91 12.12 16.10
CA LEU A 140 27.51 12.32 15.77
C LEU A 140 27.13 11.39 14.63
N LEU A 141 26.09 10.61 14.82
CA LEU A 141 25.42 9.82 13.81
C LEU A 141 24.07 10.46 13.51
N LEU A 142 23.80 10.70 12.23
CA LEU A 142 22.47 11.05 11.71
C LEU A 142 22.00 9.93 10.80
N ALA A 143 20.71 9.59 10.86
CA ALA A 143 20.14 8.55 10.01
C ALA A 143 18.74 8.95 9.52
N ASP A 144 18.56 8.87 8.21
CA ASP A 144 17.31 9.15 7.52
C ASP A 144 16.74 7.86 6.94
N ASP A 145 15.45 7.58 7.19
CA ASP A 145 14.76 6.43 6.61
C ASP A 145 14.37 6.73 5.15
N LEU A 146 15.08 6.11 4.23
CA LEU A 146 14.83 6.20 2.79
C LEU A 146 13.94 5.06 2.26
N THR A 147 13.42 4.19 3.11
CA THR A 147 12.70 2.97 2.69
C THR A 147 11.52 3.27 1.78
N SER A 148 10.75 4.31 2.08
CA SER A 148 9.61 4.72 1.24
C SER A 148 10.07 5.30 -0.09
N ALA A 149 11.08 6.16 -0.09
CA ALA A 149 11.64 6.75 -1.30
C ALA A 149 12.27 5.70 -2.22
N GLU A 150 13.04 4.77 -1.64
CA GLU A 150 13.64 3.64 -2.39
C GLU A 150 12.59 2.71 -2.98
N ARG A 151 11.51 2.41 -2.25
CA ARG A 151 10.38 1.61 -2.77
C ARG A 151 9.70 2.29 -3.96
N VAL A 152 9.48 3.59 -3.87
CA VAL A 152 8.89 4.36 -4.98
C VAL A 152 9.84 4.34 -6.20
N GLU A 153 11.13 4.56 -6.00
CA GLU A 153 12.11 4.56 -7.08
C GLU A 153 12.33 3.16 -7.68
N ALA A 154 12.34 2.10 -6.87
CA ALA A 154 12.38 0.72 -7.33
C ALA A 154 11.14 0.40 -8.18
N THR A 155 9.95 0.74 -7.69
CA THR A 155 8.68 0.56 -8.43
C THR A 155 8.69 1.33 -9.75
N ARG A 156 9.29 2.52 -9.79
CA ARG A 156 9.43 3.33 -11.02
C ARG A 156 10.38 2.68 -12.01
N ARG A 157 11.54 2.19 -11.55
CA ARG A 157 12.51 1.48 -12.40
C ARG A 157 11.92 0.20 -12.99
N ASP A 158 11.23 -0.60 -12.16
CA ASP A 158 10.57 -1.82 -12.59
C ASP A 158 9.45 -1.52 -13.59
N PHE A 159 8.71 -0.44 -13.40
CA PHE A 159 7.70 0.02 -14.35
C PHE A 159 8.32 0.33 -15.73
N VAL A 160 9.39 1.13 -15.79
CA VAL A 160 10.04 1.48 -17.05
C VAL A 160 10.62 0.25 -17.75
N ALA A 161 11.24 -0.66 -17.00
CA ALA A 161 11.78 -1.92 -17.54
C ALA A 161 10.66 -2.79 -18.13
N ASN A 162 9.56 -2.98 -17.39
CA ASN A 162 8.42 -3.77 -17.84
C ASN A 162 7.72 -3.16 -19.05
N VAL A 163 7.51 -1.83 -19.08
CA VAL A 163 6.98 -1.12 -20.26
C VAL A 163 7.85 -1.38 -21.48
N SER A 164 9.18 -1.25 -21.34
CA SER A 164 10.10 -1.47 -22.44
C SER A 164 10.02 -2.91 -22.98
N HIS A 165 9.90 -3.89 -22.11
CA HIS A 165 9.75 -5.29 -22.48
C HIS A 165 8.41 -5.58 -23.16
N GLU A 166 7.30 -5.06 -22.62
CA GLU A 166 5.96 -5.28 -23.17
C GLU A 166 5.73 -4.53 -24.50
N LEU A 167 6.46 -3.43 -24.76
CA LEU A 167 6.45 -2.74 -26.05
C LEU A 167 7.35 -3.44 -27.10
N LYS A 168 8.50 -3.96 -26.70
CA LYS A 168 9.46 -4.59 -27.62
C LYS A 168 8.89 -5.83 -28.34
N THR A 169 8.09 -6.62 -27.59
CA THR A 169 7.51 -7.88 -28.10
C THR A 169 6.55 -7.63 -29.29
N PRO A 170 5.49 -6.79 -29.19
CA PRO A 170 4.59 -6.53 -30.30
C PRO A 170 5.29 -5.82 -31.47
N VAL A 171 6.22 -4.90 -31.20
CA VAL A 171 7.00 -4.25 -32.26
C VAL A 171 7.80 -5.26 -33.05
N GLY A 172 8.52 -6.18 -32.38
CA GLY A 172 9.25 -7.25 -33.04
C GLY A 172 8.35 -8.19 -33.85
N ALA A 173 7.16 -8.51 -33.32
CA ALA A 173 6.18 -9.32 -34.05
C ALA A 173 5.67 -8.62 -35.31
N LEU A 174 5.36 -7.31 -35.23
CA LEU A 174 4.95 -6.51 -36.38
C LEU A 174 6.04 -6.46 -37.46
N THR A 175 7.31 -6.27 -37.07
CA THR A 175 8.45 -6.26 -38.00
C THR A 175 8.56 -7.60 -38.73
N LEU A 176 8.54 -8.71 -37.97
CA LEU A 176 8.65 -10.06 -38.56
C LEU A 176 7.46 -10.37 -39.49
N LEU A 177 6.23 -9.97 -39.12
CA LEU A 177 5.05 -10.16 -39.98
C LEU A 177 5.15 -9.35 -41.25
N ALA A 178 5.71 -8.13 -41.23
CA ALA A 178 5.95 -7.31 -42.39
C ALA A 178 6.98 -7.97 -43.34
N GLU A 179 8.14 -8.42 -42.82
CA GLU A 179 9.14 -9.14 -43.59
C GLU A 179 8.59 -10.41 -44.23
N THR A 180 7.84 -11.22 -43.44
CA THR A 180 7.21 -12.45 -43.94
C THR A 180 6.15 -12.15 -45.01
N MET A 181 5.47 -11.03 -44.94
CA MET A 181 4.46 -10.62 -45.93
C MET A 181 5.14 -10.18 -47.23
N GLU A 182 6.32 -9.54 -47.18
CA GLU A 182 7.13 -9.23 -48.37
C GLU A 182 7.61 -10.53 -49.07
N ASP A 183 8.08 -11.51 -48.31
CA ASP A 183 8.51 -12.81 -48.84
C ASP A 183 7.36 -13.60 -49.45
N ALA A 184 6.13 -13.42 -48.98
CA ALA A 184 4.93 -14.10 -49.45
C ALA A 184 4.11 -13.24 -50.44
N ALA A 185 4.68 -12.26 -51.11
CA ALA A 185 3.97 -11.31 -51.97
C ALA A 185 3.18 -11.98 -53.12
N ASP A 186 3.64 -13.13 -53.58
CA ASP A 186 3.00 -13.94 -54.66
C ASP A 186 1.86 -14.85 -54.15
N ASP A 187 1.63 -14.92 -52.80
CA ASP A 187 0.53 -15.68 -52.19
C ASP A 187 -0.49 -14.71 -51.52
N PRO A 188 -1.59 -14.34 -52.22
CA PRO A 188 -2.57 -13.39 -51.68
C PRO A 188 -3.24 -13.88 -50.40
N ASP A 189 -3.40 -15.17 -50.19
CA ASP A 189 -4.02 -15.71 -48.99
C ASP A 189 -3.06 -15.62 -47.79
N ALA A 190 -1.76 -15.85 -47.99
CA ALA A 190 -0.74 -15.64 -46.99
C ALA A 190 -0.64 -14.16 -46.59
N VAL A 191 -0.61 -13.25 -47.56
CA VAL A 191 -0.62 -11.79 -47.35
C VAL A 191 -1.81 -11.39 -46.50
N ARG A 192 -3.03 -11.86 -46.81
CA ARG A 192 -4.23 -11.57 -46.04
C ARG A 192 -4.12 -12.04 -44.59
N ARG A 193 -3.67 -13.28 -44.37
CA ARG A 193 -3.48 -13.86 -43.02
C ARG A 193 -2.47 -13.04 -42.20
N PHE A 194 -1.37 -12.61 -42.78
CA PHE A 194 -0.35 -11.81 -42.12
C PHE A 194 -0.86 -10.39 -41.82
N ALA A 195 -1.59 -9.77 -42.75
CA ALA A 195 -2.24 -8.47 -42.53
C ALA A 195 -3.24 -8.49 -41.36
N GLU A 196 -4.07 -9.53 -41.25
CA GLU A 196 -5.00 -9.70 -40.12
C GLU A 196 -4.27 -9.85 -38.77
N ARG A 197 -3.16 -10.59 -38.77
CA ARG A 197 -2.30 -10.70 -37.56
C ARG A 197 -1.64 -9.37 -37.20
N MET A 198 -1.14 -8.63 -38.17
CA MET A 198 -0.58 -7.29 -37.97
C MET A 198 -1.63 -6.32 -37.39
N GLN A 199 -2.85 -6.35 -37.89
CA GLN A 199 -3.94 -5.55 -37.33
C GLN A 199 -4.23 -5.89 -35.87
N THR A 200 -4.22 -7.18 -35.54
CA THR A 200 -4.45 -7.67 -34.17
C THR A 200 -3.35 -7.19 -33.22
N GLU A 201 -2.08 -7.31 -33.66
CA GLU A 201 -0.94 -6.90 -32.84
C GLU A 201 -0.86 -5.36 -32.72
N SER A 202 -1.22 -4.61 -33.76
CA SER A 202 -1.31 -3.15 -33.74
C SER A 202 -2.39 -2.65 -32.76
N ARG A 203 -3.57 -3.29 -32.74
CA ARG A 203 -4.62 -2.97 -31.75
C ARG A 203 -4.14 -3.24 -30.32
N ARG A 204 -3.46 -4.36 -30.12
CA ARG A 204 -2.87 -4.70 -28.81
C ARG A 204 -1.86 -3.66 -28.35
N LEU A 205 -0.97 -3.24 -29.25
CA LEU A 205 0.02 -2.19 -28.96
C LEU A 205 -0.67 -0.86 -28.60
N SER A 206 -1.69 -0.48 -29.35
CA SER A 206 -2.48 0.74 -29.06
C SER A 206 -3.14 0.68 -27.68
N ASN A 207 -3.73 -0.45 -27.31
CA ASN A 207 -4.32 -0.64 -25.98
C ASN A 207 -3.27 -0.52 -24.88
N LEU A 208 -2.10 -1.16 -25.03
CA LEU A 208 -1.00 -1.07 -24.08
C LEU A 208 -0.52 0.36 -23.88
N VAL A 209 -0.35 1.12 -24.97
CA VAL A 209 0.02 2.54 -24.92
C VAL A 209 -1.03 3.36 -24.16
N GLN A 210 -2.31 3.10 -24.42
CA GLN A 210 -3.42 3.79 -23.73
C GLN A 210 -3.42 3.49 -22.22
N GLU A 211 -3.20 2.23 -21.82
CA GLU A 211 -3.09 1.83 -20.42
C GLU A 211 -1.89 2.48 -19.72
N ILE A 212 -0.74 2.60 -20.42
CA ILE A 212 0.44 3.30 -19.90
C ILE A 212 0.15 4.79 -19.70
N ILE A 213 -0.50 5.44 -20.65
CA ILE A 213 -0.89 6.86 -20.54
C ILE A 213 -1.85 7.05 -19.37
N GLU A 214 -2.85 6.19 -19.23
CA GLU A 214 -3.82 6.25 -18.13
C GLU A 214 -3.10 6.10 -16.78
N LEU A 215 -2.22 5.10 -16.64
CA LEU A 215 -1.44 4.89 -15.44
C LEU A 215 -0.47 6.05 -15.14
N SER A 216 0.10 6.70 -16.16
CA SER A 216 0.99 7.85 -16.02
C SER A 216 0.25 9.11 -15.56
N ARG A 217 -0.95 9.38 -16.10
CA ARG A 217 -1.77 10.54 -15.70
C ARG A 217 -2.14 10.51 -14.24
N VAL A 218 -2.27 9.34 -13.69
CA VAL A 218 -2.69 9.13 -12.31
C VAL A 218 -1.56 9.31 -11.31
N GLN A 219 -0.29 9.24 -11.71
CA GLN A 219 0.87 9.48 -10.83
C GLN A 219 1.16 10.96 -10.57
N GLY A 220 0.54 11.87 -11.28
CA GLY A 220 0.90 13.30 -11.29
C GLY A 220 0.07 14.23 -10.42
N THR A 221 -1.13 13.86 -9.99
CA THR A 221 -2.00 14.79 -9.25
C THR A 221 -2.93 14.05 -8.28
N SER A 222 -2.78 14.34 -7.00
CA SER A 222 -3.69 13.87 -5.93
C SER A 222 -5.10 14.50 -5.98
N ALA A 223 -5.40 15.35 -6.95
CA ALA A 223 -6.72 15.96 -7.12
C ALA A 223 -7.36 15.43 -8.41
N LEU A 224 -8.61 15.03 -8.33
CA LEU A 224 -9.45 14.73 -9.49
C LEU A 224 -9.85 16.08 -10.13
N PRO A 225 -9.21 16.54 -11.23
CA PRO A 225 -9.43 17.90 -11.75
C PRO A 225 -10.84 18.12 -12.25
N ASP A 226 -11.57 17.04 -12.62
CA ASP A 226 -12.92 17.07 -13.18
C ASP A 226 -13.93 16.30 -12.33
N ALA A 227 -13.73 16.30 -11.00
CA ALA A 227 -14.63 15.61 -10.10
C ALA A 227 -16.00 16.28 -10.05
N SER A 228 -17.05 15.50 -10.30
CA SER A 228 -18.45 15.91 -10.30
C SER A 228 -19.33 14.80 -9.73
N PRO A 229 -20.60 15.08 -9.41
CA PRO A 229 -21.55 14.03 -9.10
C PRO A 229 -21.71 13.05 -10.27
N VAL A 230 -21.47 11.77 -10.04
CA VAL A 230 -21.54 10.70 -11.05
C VAL A 230 -22.65 9.73 -10.68
N GLU A 231 -23.56 9.48 -11.60
CA GLU A 231 -24.59 8.42 -11.50
C GLU A 231 -23.95 7.08 -11.80
N ILE A 232 -24.00 6.15 -10.88
CA ILE A 232 -23.40 4.81 -11.05
C ILE A 232 -24.11 4.00 -12.13
N ASP A 233 -25.41 4.21 -12.32
CA ASP A 233 -26.17 3.54 -13.37
C ASP A 233 -25.63 3.89 -14.78
N ASP A 234 -25.15 5.12 -14.99
CA ASP A 234 -24.54 5.54 -16.25
C ASP A 234 -23.17 4.86 -16.43
N VAL A 235 -22.35 4.82 -15.39
CA VAL A 235 -21.05 4.13 -15.40
C VAL A 235 -21.23 2.65 -15.76
N VAL A 236 -22.19 1.98 -15.15
CA VAL A 236 -22.51 0.57 -15.44
C VAL A 236 -22.93 0.40 -16.89
N ARG A 237 -23.85 1.25 -17.38
CA ARG A 237 -24.37 1.18 -18.75
C ARG A 237 -23.26 1.38 -19.79
N GLU A 238 -22.41 2.39 -19.60
CA GLU A 238 -21.29 2.68 -20.50
C GLU A 238 -20.26 1.57 -20.51
N SER A 239 -19.90 1.04 -19.32
CA SER A 239 -18.96 -0.06 -19.19
C SER A 239 -19.44 -1.34 -19.86
N LEU A 240 -20.73 -1.64 -19.77
CA LEU A 240 -21.35 -2.78 -20.46
C LEU A 240 -21.36 -2.57 -21.98
N ALA A 241 -21.69 -1.36 -22.44
CA ALA A 241 -21.69 -1.02 -23.87
C ALA A 241 -20.27 -1.19 -24.45
N ALA A 242 -19.23 -0.74 -23.75
CA ALA A 242 -17.84 -0.88 -24.17
C ALA A 242 -17.41 -2.34 -24.30
N ASN A 243 -17.92 -3.25 -23.45
CA ASN A 243 -17.54 -4.67 -23.44
C ASN A 243 -18.51 -5.58 -24.22
N ARG A 244 -19.55 -5.04 -24.84
CA ARG A 244 -20.60 -5.82 -25.51
C ARG A 244 -20.06 -6.76 -26.61
N ASN A 245 -19.21 -6.24 -27.47
CA ASN A 245 -18.65 -7.02 -28.57
C ASN A 245 -17.73 -8.12 -28.09
N LEU A 246 -16.97 -7.85 -27.00
CA LEU A 246 -16.10 -8.83 -26.37
C LEU A 246 -16.93 -9.97 -25.75
N ALA A 247 -17.99 -9.66 -25.03
CA ALA A 247 -18.91 -10.62 -24.42
C ALA A 247 -19.59 -11.50 -25.48
N LEU A 248 -20.14 -10.89 -26.53
CA LEU A 248 -20.77 -11.61 -27.65
C LEU A 248 -19.79 -12.53 -28.37
N GLY A 249 -18.56 -12.04 -28.65
CA GLY A 249 -17.52 -12.84 -29.32
C GLY A 249 -17.00 -14.00 -28.46
N SER A 250 -17.14 -13.92 -27.14
CA SER A 250 -16.75 -14.98 -26.20
C SER A 250 -17.89 -15.89 -25.77
N GLY A 251 -19.13 -15.67 -26.24
CA GLY A 251 -20.32 -16.45 -25.85
C GLY A 251 -20.72 -16.25 -24.38
N ILE A 252 -20.46 -15.07 -23.80
CA ILE A 252 -20.70 -14.81 -22.37
C ILE A 252 -21.91 -13.91 -22.19
N GLU A 253 -22.81 -14.32 -21.32
CA GLU A 253 -23.98 -13.52 -20.90
C GLU A 253 -23.61 -12.64 -19.71
N VAL A 254 -23.87 -11.34 -19.79
CA VAL A 254 -23.65 -10.40 -18.67
C VAL A 254 -25.00 -9.99 -18.08
N SER A 255 -25.21 -10.30 -16.80
CA SER A 255 -26.41 -9.92 -16.05
C SER A 255 -26.12 -8.73 -15.13
N VAL A 256 -27.11 -7.83 -14.99
CA VAL A 256 -27.02 -6.65 -14.11
C VAL A 256 -28.12 -6.65 -13.08
N GLY A 257 -27.83 -6.23 -11.86
CA GLY A 257 -28.82 -6.14 -10.79
C GLY A 257 -28.37 -5.25 -9.63
N GLY A 258 -29.21 -5.14 -8.61
CA GLY A 258 -28.93 -4.40 -7.40
C GLY A 258 -29.65 -3.06 -7.29
N ASP A 259 -29.10 -2.16 -6.48
CA ASP A 259 -29.64 -0.84 -6.21
C ASP A 259 -29.39 0.12 -7.39
N THR A 260 -30.29 1.07 -7.61
CA THR A 260 -30.21 2.08 -8.65
C THR A 260 -30.24 3.50 -8.07
N GLY A 261 -29.84 4.50 -8.86
CA GLY A 261 -29.86 5.91 -8.47
C GLY A 261 -28.81 6.27 -7.42
N LEU A 262 -27.75 5.47 -7.30
CA LEU A 262 -26.63 5.73 -6.40
C LEU A 262 -25.64 6.69 -7.07
N ARG A 263 -25.10 7.61 -6.26
CA ARG A 263 -24.17 8.64 -6.70
C ARG A 263 -22.87 8.60 -5.91
N VAL A 264 -21.78 8.88 -6.62
CA VAL A 264 -20.48 9.13 -6.02
C VAL A 264 -19.91 10.45 -6.52
N PHE A 265 -18.95 11.02 -5.81
CA PHE A 265 -18.24 12.21 -6.30
C PHE A 265 -16.94 11.77 -6.97
N GLY A 266 -16.76 12.13 -8.25
CA GLY A 266 -15.59 11.66 -8.98
C GLY A 266 -15.61 11.96 -10.48
N SER A 267 -14.83 11.20 -11.24
CA SER A 267 -14.76 11.28 -12.71
C SER A 267 -15.49 10.09 -13.35
N ALA A 268 -16.59 10.35 -14.07
CA ALA A 268 -17.36 9.32 -14.76
C ALA A 268 -16.47 8.50 -15.71
N ALA A 269 -15.63 9.15 -16.52
CA ALA A 269 -14.75 8.49 -17.47
C ALA A 269 -13.77 7.52 -16.79
N ARG A 270 -13.17 7.92 -15.65
CA ARG A 270 -12.25 7.04 -14.90
C ARG A 270 -13.00 5.87 -14.25
N LEU A 271 -14.17 6.11 -13.67
CA LEU A 271 -14.99 5.04 -13.09
C LEU A 271 -15.45 4.05 -14.15
N THR A 272 -15.86 4.54 -15.35
CA THR A 272 -16.18 3.70 -16.51
C THR A 272 -14.97 2.87 -16.93
N THR A 273 -13.76 3.45 -16.96
CA THR A 273 -12.52 2.72 -17.25
C THR A 273 -12.26 1.63 -16.22
N ALA A 274 -12.42 1.91 -14.91
CA ALA A 274 -12.21 0.93 -13.86
C ALA A 274 -13.20 -0.25 -13.96
N LEU A 275 -14.49 0.03 -14.13
CA LEU A 275 -15.49 -1.01 -14.23
C LEU A 275 -15.35 -1.80 -15.54
N SER A 276 -15.01 -1.15 -16.66
CA SER A 276 -14.73 -1.82 -17.94
C SER A 276 -13.55 -2.79 -17.81
N ASN A 277 -12.50 -2.43 -17.09
CA ASN A 277 -11.37 -3.35 -16.82
C ASN A 277 -11.80 -4.58 -16.00
N LEU A 278 -12.66 -4.40 -14.99
CA LEU A 278 -13.19 -5.53 -14.22
C LEU A 278 -14.05 -6.45 -15.08
N ILE A 279 -14.96 -5.88 -15.89
CA ILE A 279 -15.84 -6.64 -16.78
C ILE A 279 -15.02 -7.35 -17.88
N SER A 280 -14.08 -6.67 -18.50
CA SER A 280 -13.19 -7.26 -19.51
C SER A 280 -12.39 -8.43 -18.95
N ASN A 281 -11.82 -8.28 -17.74
CA ASN A 281 -11.12 -9.38 -17.07
C ASN A 281 -12.07 -10.56 -16.82
N ALA A 282 -13.26 -10.32 -16.30
CA ALA A 282 -14.25 -11.36 -16.07
C ALA A 282 -14.57 -12.13 -17.37
N ILE A 283 -14.73 -11.42 -18.51
CA ILE A 283 -14.99 -12.06 -19.82
C ILE A 283 -13.77 -12.88 -20.27
N VAL A 284 -12.57 -12.30 -20.22
CA VAL A 284 -11.34 -12.95 -20.74
C VAL A 284 -10.98 -14.22 -19.98
N TYR A 285 -11.27 -14.27 -18.68
CA TYR A 285 -10.89 -15.40 -17.83
C TYR A 285 -12.02 -16.39 -17.57
N SER A 286 -13.22 -16.13 -18.07
CA SER A 286 -14.35 -17.08 -18.06
C SER A 286 -14.30 -18.04 -19.24
N GLU A 287 -14.98 -19.17 -19.12
CA GLU A 287 -15.18 -20.11 -20.21
C GLU A 287 -16.42 -19.69 -21.04
N PRO A 288 -16.48 -20.08 -22.33
CA PRO A 288 -17.67 -19.87 -23.15
C PRO A 288 -18.94 -20.43 -22.48
N ASP A 289 -20.09 -19.87 -22.80
CA ASP A 289 -21.41 -20.25 -22.28
C ASP A 289 -21.57 -20.10 -20.76
N THR A 290 -20.72 -19.27 -20.13
CA THR A 290 -20.83 -18.90 -18.71
C THR A 290 -21.52 -17.53 -18.54
N ARG A 291 -21.80 -17.19 -17.30
CA ARG A 291 -22.48 -15.93 -16.94
C ARG A 291 -21.65 -15.07 -16.02
N ILE A 292 -21.59 -13.77 -16.30
CA ILE A 292 -20.98 -12.75 -15.44
C ILE A 292 -22.09 -11.92 -14.80
N GLY A 293 -22.01 -11.72 -13.49
CA GLY A 293 -22.92 -10.86 -12.74
C GLY A 293 -22.26 -9.53 -12.40
N VAL A 294 -22.91 -8.41 -12.74
CA VAL A 294 -22.56 -7.07 -12.26
C VAL A 294 -23.68 -6.62 -11.33
N SER A 295 -23.37 -6.30 -10.09
CA SER A 295 -24.38 -5.81 -9.15
C SER A 295 -23.89 -4.59 -8.38
N VAL A 296 -24.82 -3.70 -8.04
CA VAL A 296 -24.56 -2.46 -7.31
C VAL A 296 -25.30 -2.51 -5.99
N HIS A 297 -24.64 -2.20 -4.90
CA HIS A 297 -25.24 -2.24 -3.57
C HIS A 297 -24.82 -1.02 -2.74
N ARG A 298 -25.74 -0.53 -1.91
CA ARG A 298 -25.45 0.45 -0.86
C ARG A 298 -25.08 -0.24 0.42
N THR A 299 -23.90 0.00 0.95
CA THR A 299 -23.42 -0.60 2.19
C THR A 299 -22.76 0.43 3.09
N ARG A 300 -23.38 0.80 4.21
CA ARG A 300 -22.78 1.68 5.24
C ARG A 300 -22.18 3.00 4.70
N GLY A 301 -22.89 3.66 3.79
CA GLY A 301 -22.44 4.93 3.20
C GLY A 301 -21.41 4.77 2.08
N MET A 302 -21.23 3.55 1.60
CA MET A 302 -20.41 3.21 0.42
C MET A 302 -21.31 2.66 -0.67
N VAL A 303 -20.94 2.89 -1.91
CA VAL A 303 -21.45 2.20 -3.09
C VAL A 303 -20.48 1.06 -3.41
N GLU A 304 -20.99 -0.16 -3.43
CA GLU A 304 -20.24 -1.36 -3.81
C GLU A 304 -20.69 -1.81 -5.20
N ILE A 305 -19.76 -1.83 -6.16
CA ILE A 305 -19.97 -2.40 -7.50
C ILE A 305 -19.25 -3.74 -7.53
N VAL A 306 -20.01 -4.81 -7.66
CA VAL A 306 -19.52 -6.19 -7.60
C VAL A 306 -19.55 -6.79 -8.99
N VAL A 307 -18.41 -7.30 -9.46
CA VAL A 307 -18.29 -8.08 -10.70
C VAL A 307 -17.92 -9.50 -10.32
N LYS A 308 -18.80 -10.46 -10.64
CA LYS A 308 -18.61 -11.88 -10.36
C LYS A 308 -18.51 -12.67 -11.64
N ASP A 309 -17.47 -13.46 -11.79
CA ASP A 309 -17.24 -14.38 -12.89
C ASP A 309 -17.31 -15.85 -12.45
N GLN A 310 -17.37 -16.74 -13.44
CA GLN A 310 -17.32 -18.20 -13.29
C GLN A 310 -16.06 -18.74 -13.99
N GLY A 311 -14.96 -17.97 -13.93
CA GLY A 311 -13.72 -18.32 -14.59
C GLY A 311 -12.85 -19.31 -13.82
N MET A 312 -11.60 -19.41 -14.22
CA MET A 312 -10.61 -20.34 -13.64
C MET A 312 -10.27 -20.08 -12.17
N GLY A 313 -10.64 -18.91 -11.64
CA GLY A 313 -10.27 -18.49 -10.30
C GLY A 313 -8.80 -18.12 -10.16
N ILE A 314 -8.42 -17.67 -8.96
CA ILE A 314 -7.08 -17.18 -8.61
C ILE A 314 -6.60 -17.92 -7.37
N SER A 315 -5.32 -18.31 -7.35
CA SER A 315 -4.73 -18.96 -6.19
C SER A 315 -4.63 -18.00 -4.97
N PRO A 316 -4.69 -18.50 -3.73
CA PRO A 316 -4.51 -17.66 -2.55
C PRO A 316 -3.15 -16.93 -2.52
N GLU A 317 -2.12 -17.53 -3.10
CA GLU A 317 -0.76 -16.96 -3.18
C GLU A 317 -0.72 -15.75 -4.11
N ASP A 318 -1.50 -15.77 -5.18
CA ASP A 318 -1.56 -14.72 -6.20
C ASP A 318 -2.52 -13.58 -5.84
N LEU A 319 -3.57 -13.86 -5.03
CA LEU A 319 -4.60 -12.87 -4.67
C LEU A 319 -4.03 -11.57 -4.08
N GLY A 320 -2.94 -11.65 -3.32
CA GLY A 320 -2.27 -10.47 -2.77
C GLY A 320 -1.57 -9.61 -3.82
N ARG A 321 -1.28 -10.19 -5.00
CA ARG A 321 -0.43 -9.61 -6.03
C ARG A 321 -1.15 -9.19 -7.30
N ILE A 322 -2.40 -9.62 -7.51
CA ILE A 322 -3.14 -9.35 -8.77
C ILE A 322 -3.31 -7.85 -9.08
N PHE A 323 -3.19 -6.99 -8.09
CA PHE A 323 -3.24 -5.52 -8.25
C PHE A 323 -1.85 -4.89 -8.46
N GLU A 324 -0.77 -5.69 -8.46
CA GLU A 324 0.56 -5.22 -8.83
C GLU A 324 0.63 -4.96 -10.34
N ARG A 325 1.42 -3.97 -10.76
CA ARG A 325 1.61 -3.63 -12.17
C ARG A 325 2.31 -4.76 -12.91
N PHE A 326 1.83 -5.11 -14.10
CA PHE A 326 2.36 -6.18 -14.95
C PHE A 326 2.29 -7.58 -14.33
N PHE A 327 1.60 -7.74 -13.19
CA PHE A 327 1.42 -9.04 -12.58
C PHE A 327 0.45 -9.89 -13.40
N ARG A 328 0.81 -11.16 -13.61
CA ARG A 328 0.03 -12.15 -14.38
C ARG A 328 0.28 -13.53 -13.79
N VAL A 329 -0.77 -14.24 -13.45
CA VAL A 329 -0.72 -15.61 -12.90
C VAL A 329 -0.07 -16.58 -13.89
N ASP A 330 -0.38 -16.46 -15.20
CA ASP A 330 0.23 -17.25 -16.26
C ASP A 330 0.66 -16.34 -17.43
N LYS A 331 1.97 -16.13 -17.55
CA LYS A 331 2.55 -15.24 -18.58
C LYS A 331 2.34 -15.77 -20.02
N ALA A 332 2.25 -17.08 -20.22
CA ALA A 332 2.12 -17.67 -21.56
C ALA A 332 0.66 -17.60 -22.05
N ARG A 333 -0.27 -18.07 -21.23
CA ARG A 333 -1.70 -18.15 -21.56
C ARG A 333 -2.38 -16.78 -21.64
N SER A 334 -1.95 -15.84 -20.80
CA SER A 334 -2.52 -14.49 -20.82
C SER A 334 -1.95 -13.62 -21.94
N ARG A 335 -0.76 -13.95 -22.53
CA ARG A 335 -0.28 -13.29 -23.74
C ARG A 335 -1.17 -13.60 -24.95
N SER A 336 -1.60 -14.84 -25.11
CA SER A 336 -2.51 -15.22 -26.19
C SER A 336 -3.89 -14.59 -26.09
N ARG A 337 -4.32 -14.20 -24.88
CA ARG A 337 -5.59 -13.51 -24.59
C ARG A 337 -5.48 -11.98 -24.50
N GLY A 338 -4.30 -11.40 -24.79
CA GLY A 338 -4.09 -9.95 -24.91
C GLY A 338 -3.95 -9.18 -23.62
N GLY A 339 -3.90 -9.82 -22.44
CA GLY A 339 -3.78 -9.12 -21.15
C GLY A 339 -2.39 -8.50 -20.97
N THR A 340 -2.32 -7.24 -20.51
CA THR A 340 -1.10 -6.47 -20.24
C THR A 340 -0.63 -6.59 -18.79
N GLY A 341 -1.54 -6.93 -17.86
CA GLY A 341 -1.29 -6.92 -16.42
C GLY A 341 -1.38 -5.52 -15.80
N LEU A 342 -1.88 -4.52 -16.53
CA LEU A 342 -2.07 -3.16 -16.03
C LEU A 342 -3.50 -2.89 -15.57
N GLY A 343 -4.50 -3.56 -16.14
CA GLY A 343 -5.92 -3.27 -15.91
C GLY A 343 -6.32 -3.26 -14.44
N LEU A 344 -5.96 -4.27 -13.64
CA LEU A 344 -6.30 -4.31 -12.20
C LEU A 344 -5.53 -3.27 -11.38
N ALA A 345 -4.28 -2.95 -11.77
CA ALA A 345 -3.53 -1.87 -11.14
C ALA A 345 -4.18 -0.50 -11.41
N ILE A 346 -4.73 -0.29 -12.62
CA ILE A 346 -5.52 0.90 -12.97
C ILE A 346 -6.79 0.97 -12.12
N VAL A 347 -7.52 -0.14 -11.98
CA VAL A 347 -8.72 -0.21 -11.11
C VAL A 347 -8.39 0.21 -9.67
N LYS A 348 -7.36 -0.38 -9.08
CA LYS A 348 -6.94 -0.07 -7.70
C LYS A 348 -6.63 1.41 -7.53
N HIS A 349 -5.97 1.97 -8.51
CA HIS A 349 -5.57 3.37 -8.46
C HIS A 349 -6.76 4.30 -8.61
N ILE A 350 -7.64 4.05 -9.59
CA ILE A 350 -8.88 4.82 -9.76
C ILE A 350 -9.74 4.75 -8.49
N ALA A 351 -9.88 3.57 -7.87
CA ALA A 351 -10.58 3.42 -6.61
C ALA A 351 -9.98 4.31 -5.52
N SER A 352 -8.67 4.28 -5.34
CA SER A 352 -7.94 5.09 -4.36
C SER A 352 -8.10 6.59 -4.60
N ASP A 353 -8.03 7.07 -5.84
CA ASP A 353 -8.24 8.49 -6.20
C ASP A 353 -9.65 8.98 -5.86
N HIS A 354 -10.63 8.08 -5.88
CA HIS A 354 -12.01 8.37 -5.48
C HIS A 354 -12.27 8.15 -3.98
N GLY A 355 -11.20 7.97 -3.15
CA GLY A 355 -11.32 7.72 -1.71
C GLY A 355 -11.93 6.36 -1.36
N GLY A 356 -11.93 5.46 -2.33
CA GLY A 356 -12.45 4.10 -2.23
C GLY A 356 -11.36 3.03 -2.21
N ASP A 357 -11.78 1.80 -2.42
CA ASP A 357 -10.90 0.62 -2.48
C ASP A 357 -11.47 -0.44 -3.43
N VAL A 358 -10.63 -1.38 -3.84
CA VAL A 358 -11.02 -2.57 -4.59
C VAL A 358 -10.51 -3.82 -3.90
N THR A 359 -11.39 -4.80 -3.73
CA THR A 359 -11.07 -6.10 -3.14
C THR A 359 -11.40 -7.23 -4.09
N ALA A 360 -10.73 -8.36 -3.92
CA ALA A 360 -11.00 -9.57 -4.68
C ALA A 360 -11.17 -10.76 -3.74
N TRP A 361 -12.16 -11.59 -4.03
CA TRP A 361 -12.32 -12.92 -3.49
C TRP A 361 -12.32 -13.90 -4.65
N SER A 362 -11.60 -15.01 -4.52
CA SER A 362 -11.56 -16.01 -5.57
C SER A 362 -11.26 -17.38 -5.01
N LYS A 363 -11.77 -18.41 -5.72
CA LYS A 363 -11.44 -19.80 -5.46
C LYS A 363 -11.11 -20.47 -6.78
N LEU A 364 -9.98 -21.16 -6.81
CA LEU A 364 -9.50 -21.83 -8.01
C LEU A 364 -10.54 -22.84 -8.52
N GLY A 365 -10.91 -22.72 -9.80
CA GLY A 365 -11.94 -23.55 -10.47
C GLY A 365 -13.39 -23.11 -10.23
N GLU A 366 -13.64 -22.09 -9.39
CA GLU A 366 -15.00 -21.60 -9.09
C GLU A 366 -15.26 -20.16 -9.57
N GLY A 367 -14.22 -19.44 -9.96
CA GLY A 367 -14.29 -18.05 -10.43
C GLY A 367 -13.85 -17.03 -9.40
N SER A 368 -14.10 -15.75 -9.71
CA SER A 368 -13.67 -14.62 -8.90
C SER A 368 -14.81 -13.61 -8.68
N THR A 369 -14.67 -12.84 -7.62
CA THR A 369 -15.56 -11.73 -7.29
C THR A 369 -14.70 -10.51 -6.97
N PHE A 370 -14.82 -9.47 -7.77
CA PHE A 370 -14.18 -8.19 -7.56
C PHE A 370 -15.20 -7.19 -7.03
N THR A 371 -14.86 -6.48 -5.96
CA THR A 371 -15.74 -5.48 -5.35
C THR A 371 -15.03 -4.13 -5.34
N LEU A 372 -15.54 -3.18 -6.14
CA LEU A 372 -15.14 -1.79 -6.14
C LEU A 372 -16.02 -1.03 -5.15
N ARG A 373 -15.40 -0.42 -4.12
CA ARG A 373 -16.05 0.35 -3.07
C ARG A 373 -15.75 1.82 -3.22
N LEU A 374 -16.77 2.66 -3.24
CA LEU A 374 -16.64 4.10 -3.41
C LEU A 374 -17.49 4.81 -2.35
N PRO A 375 -17.03 5.95 -1.77
CA PRO A 375 -17.84 6.75 -0.87
C PRO A 375 -19.12 7.22 -1.57
N GLU A 376 -20.28 6.92 -0.97
CA GLU A 376 -21.56 7.41 -1.50
C GLU A 376 -21.64 8.93 -1.32
N MET A 377 -22.03 9.63 -2.36
CA MET A 377 -22.41 11.02 -2.24
C MET A 377 -23.76 11.11 -1.51
N GLY A 378 -23.74 11.59 -0.26
CA GLY A 378 -24.96 11.76 0.53
C GLY A 378 -26.01 12.51 -0.29
N ARG A 379 -27.26 12.03 -0.26
CA ARG A 379 -28.39 12.86 -0.70
C ARG A 379 -28.26 14.17 0.09
N THR A 380 -28.19 15.29 -0.58
CA THR A 380 -28.15 16.61 0.04
C THR A 380 -29.44 16.78 0.86
N GLY A 381 -29.45 16.20 2.05
CA GLY A 381 -30.29 16.68 3.12
C GLY A 381 -29.71 18.02 3.48
N THR A 382 -30.53 19.06 3.35
CA THR A 382 -30.33 20.41 3.83
C THR A 382 -29.42 20.37 5.05
N ILE A 383 -28.19 20.87 4.91
CA ILE A 383 -27.37 21.20 6.09
C ILE A 383 -28.14 22.36 6.71
N GLU A 384 -29.03 22.04 7.65
CA GLU A 384 -29.50 23.06 8.59
C GLU A 384 -28.24 23.50 9.33
N SER A 385 -27.74 24.65 8.89
CA SER A 385 -26.72 25.41 9.56
C SER A 385 -27.25 25.72 10.96
N SER A 386 -26.89 24.88 11.92
CA SER A 386 -27.00 25.22 13.35
C SER A 386 -25.85 26.17 13.70
N ALA A 387 -25.81 27.32 13.01
CA ALA A 387 -25.08 28.49 13.42
C ALA A 387 -25.91 29.21 14.46
N THR A 388 -26.01 28.65 15.67
CA THR A 388 -26.39 29.40 16.86
C THR A 388 -25.13 29.75 17.64
N GLY A 389 -24.28 30.55 17.02
CA GLY A 389 -23.23 31.33 17.66
C GLY A 389 -23.80 32.70 17.98
N ARG A 390 -24.37 32.88 19.17
CA ARG A 390 -24.64 34.22 19.73
C ARG A 390 -23.32 34.99 19.76
N PRO A 391 -23.28 36.25 19.27
CA PRO A 391 -22.15 37.12 19.54
C PRO A 391 -22.23 37.57 20.99
N VAL A 392 -21.19 37.27 21.78
CA VAL A 392 -20.97 37.87 23.08
C VAL A 392 -20.51 39.31 22.82
N ALA A 393 -21.38 40.28 23.12
CA ALA A 393 -21.03 41.67 23.16
C ALA A 393 -20.08 41.88 24.35
N LEU A 394 -18.86 42.31 24.06
CA LEU A 394 -17.95 42.93 25.06
C LEU A 394 -18.43 44.37 25.27
N GLU A 395 -19.16 44.58 26.35
CA GLU A 395 -19.33 45.93 26.92
C GLU A 395 -18.00 46.34 27.55
N LEU A 396 -17.40 47.38 26.98
CA LEU A 396 -16.37 48.18 27.65
C LEU A 396 -17.11 49.23 28.46
N GLU A 397 -17.11 49.10 29.78
CA GLU A 397 -17.42 50.18 30.68
C GLU A 397 -16.15 50.97 31.06
N ASP A 398 -16.34 52.25 31.18
CA ASP A 398 -15.40 53.36 31.42
C ASP A 398 -14.35 53.19 32.53
#